data_b054f0c2a60dcc1684ae25ae47450da4
#
_entry.id   b054f0c2a60dcc1684ae25ae47450da4
#
_cell.length_a   1.000
_cell.length_b   1.000
_cell.length_c   1.000
_cell.angle_alpha   90.00
_cell.angle_beta   90.00
_cell.angle_gamma   90.00
#
_symmetry.space_group_name_H-M   'P 1'
#
loop_
_entity.id
_entity.type
_entity.pdbx_description
1 polymer ?
#
loop_
_entity_poly.entity_id
_entity_poly.type
_entity_poly.pdbx_seq_one_letter_code
_entity_poly.pdbx_strand_id
1 'polypeptide(L)'
;LKKKKLHNQLGKYLSGMLDNMSSRGPDSAGFAVYNNNSKKLYKYSLCINDKLILKNFEVDIQKKFNDVTLKSVSDHLILQTSSNPKNVISYIRNNYNNILIVGYGKSIEIFKQVGNPKTIVKKFNLEKLSGSHGIGHTRMATESAITIDGSHPYSTGEDECLVHNGSLSNHNNLRRELVKQGKFFDSDNDTEVAAGYISNSLAKNKS
;
A
#
# COMPACT_ATOMS: atom_id res chain seq x y z
N LEU A 1 11.06 -15.29 -0.04
CA LEU A 1 12.01 -16.26 0.54
C LEU A 1 11.57 -17.70 0.22
N LYS A 2 12.34 -18.43 -0.59
CA LYS A 2 12.00 -19.82 -1.00
C LYS A 2 11.93 -20.80 0.19
N LYS A 3 12.76 -20.59 1.24
CA LYS A 3 12.78 -21.47 2.42
C LYS A 3 11.77 -20.97 3.47
N LYS A 4 10.70 -21.73 3.74
CA LYS A 4 9.67 -21.39 4.74
C LYS A 4 10.22 -21.03 6.12
N LYS A 5 11.32 -21.68 6.57
CA LYS A 5 11.98 -21.36 7.85
C LYS A 5 12.51 -19.92 7.93
N LEU A 6 12.68 -19.23 6.80
CA LEU A 6 13.13 -17.83 6.75
C LEU A 6 11.96 -16.83 6.74
N HIS A 7 10.72 -17.27 6.63
CA HIS A 7 9.56 -16.38 6.57
C HIS A 7 9.45 -15.48 7.81
N ASN A 8 9.80 -16.01 8.99
CA ASN A 8 9.81 -15.24 10.24
C ASN A 8 10.96 -14.22 10.32
N GLN A 9 11.91 -14.26 9.39
CA GLN A 9 13.03 -13.33 9.32
C GLN A 9 12.89 -12.32 8.17
N LEU A 10 11.79 -12.38 7.40
CA LEU A 10 11.58 -11.49 6.26
C LEU A 10 11.75 -10.03 6.64
N GLY A 11 11.08 -9.59 7.69
CA GLY A 11 11.11 -8.21 8.16
C GLY A 11 12.52 -7.75 8.54
N LYS A 12 13.30 -8.60 9.21
CA LYS A 12 14.69 -8.31 9.55
C LYS A 12 15.56 -8.09 8.31
N TYR A 13 15.43 -8.93 7.29
CA TYR A 13 16.19 -8.78 6.05
C TYR A 13 15.77 -7.52 5.28
N LEU A 14 14.46 -7.32 5.11
CA LEU A 14 13.92 -6.16 4.38
C LEU A 14 14.27 -4.84 5.10
N SER A 15 14.24 -4.83 6.43
CA SER A 15 14.65 -3.71 7.25
C SER A 15 16.11 -3.33 7.01
N GLY A 16 17.02 -4.30 7.06
CA GLY A 16 18.45 -4.05 6.78
C GLY A 16 18.70 -3.56 5.35
N MET A 17 17.95 -4.06 4.37
CA MET A 17 18.05 -3.60 2.99
C MET A 17 17.61 -2.14 2.84
N LEU A 18 16.48 -1.76 3.41
CA LEU A 18 16.00 -0.36 3.39
C LEU A 18 16.92 0.58 4.15
N ASP A 19 17.47 0.13 5.28
CA ASP A 19 18.43 0.90 6.07
C ASP A 19 19.69 1.24 5.26
N ASN A 20 20.25 0.26 4.56
CA ASN A 20 21.41 0.46 3.68
C ASN A 20 21.12 1.38 2.49
N MET A 21 19.86 1.51 2.07
CA MET A 21 19.45 2.40 0.98
C MET A 21 19.10 3.83 1.45
N SER A 22 19.16 4.11 2.77
CA SER A 22 18.69 5.39 3.34
C SER A 22 19.42 6.62 2.81
N SER A 23 20.72 6.51 2.48
CA SER A 23 21.48 7.63 1.92
C SER A 23 21.12 7.92 0.45
N ARG A 24 20.58 6.94 -0.27
CA ARG A 24 20.21 7.08 -1.69
C ARG A 24 18.78 7.55 -1.90
N GLY A 25 17.93 7.42 -0.90
CA GLY A 25 16.54 7.86 -0.97
C GLY A 25 16.04 8.28 0.42
N PRO A 26 16.45 9.49 0.89
CA PRO A 26 16.18 9.91 2.26
C PRO A 26 14.78 10.52 2.47
N ASP A 27 14.05 10.83 1.39
CA ASP A 27 12.87 11.69 1.47
C ASP A 27 11.57 10.93 1.77
N SER A 28 11.47 9.71 1.30
CA SER A 28 10.36 8.81 1.65
C SER A 28 10.77 7.35 1.47
N ALA A 29 10.07 6.47 2.15
CA ALA A 29 10.20 5.05 1.96
C ALA A 29 8.87 4.33 2.18
N GLY A 30 8.78 3.13 1.63
CA GLY A 30 7.69 2.24 1.93
C GLY A 30 8.04 0.81 1.54
N PHE A 31 7.20 -0.07 2.01
CA PHE A 31 7.38 -1.50 1.77
C PHE A 31 6.03 -2.23 1.75
N ALA A 32 6.01 -3.32 1.04
CA ALA A 32 4.92 -4.30 1.05
C ALA A 32 5.44 -5.63 1.58
N VAL A 33 4.63 -6.29 2.40
CA VAL A 33 4.89 -7.63 2.93
C VAL A 33 3.72 -8.54 2.59
N TYR A 34 4.01 -9.74 2.11
CA TYR A 34 3.03 -10.75 1.76
C TYR A 34 2.99 -11.84 2.82
N ASN A 35 1.87 -11.89 3.54
CA ASN A 35 1.66 -12.79 4.66
C ASN A 35 0.30 -13.47 4.56
N ASN A 36 0.28 -14.78 4.38
CA ASN A 36 -0.90 -15.59 4.15
C ASN A 36 -1.61 -16.07 5.45
N ASN A 37 -1.75 -15.21 6.46
CA ASN A 37 -2.35 -15.60 7.74
C ASN A 37 -3.86 -15.88 7.68
N SER A 38 -4.57 -15.41 6.66
CA SER A 38 -6.00 -15.71 6.47
C SER A 38 -6.39 -15.62 5.00
N LYS A 39 -6.73 -16.75 4.39
CA LYS A 39 -7.23 -16.80 3.01
C LYS A 39 -8.68 -16.30 2.85
N LYS A 40 -9.40 -16.08 3.94
CA LYS A 40 -10.84 -15.75 3.94
C LYS A 40 -11.13 -14.26 4.02
N LEU A 41 -10.24 -13.47 4.63
CA LEU A 41 -10.45 -12.03 4.85
C LEU A 41 -9.60 -11.21 3.88
N TYR A 42 -10.20 -10.13 3.38
CA TYR A 42 -9.46 -9.08 2.70
C TYR A 42 -8.83 -8.14 3.72
N LYS A 43 -7.62 -7.72 3.46
CA LYS A 43 -6.87 -6.71 4.21
C LYS A 43 -6.82 -5.42 3.39
N TYR A 44 -6.95 -4.29 4.06
CA TYR A 44 -6.78 -2.96 3.48
C TYR A 44 -5.75 -2.22 4.32
N SER A 45 -4.69 -1.77 3.68
CA SER A 45 -3.73 -0.86 4.29
C SER A 45 -4.22 0.57 4.04
N LEU A 46 -4.63 1.25 5.10
CA LEU A 46 -5.17 2.60 5.07
C LEU A 46 -4.19 3.55 5.76
N CYS A 47 -3.98 4.74 5.22
CA CYS A 47 -3.27 5.82 5.90
C CYS A 47 -4.26 6.88 6.36
N ILE A 48 -4.25 7.19 7.67
CA ILE A 48 -5.18 8.09 8.33
C ILE A 48 -4.38 8.97 9.29
N ASN A 49 -4.18 10.23 8.92
CA ASN A 49 -3.36 11.16 9.72
C ASN A 49 -4.16 11.88 10.81
N ASP A 50 -5.48 11.94 10.70
CA ASP A 50 -6.37 12.64 11.62
C ASP A 50 -7.01 11.66 12.62
N LYS A 51 -6.78 11.92 13.91
CA LYS A 51 -7.30 11.05 15.00
C LYS A 51 -8.82 11.08 15.13
N LEU A 52 -9.47 12.21 14.80
CA LEU A 52 -10.93 12.31 14.85
C LEU A 52 -11.55 11.53 13.71
N ILE A 53 -10.98 11.66 12.50
CA ILE A 53 -11.39 10.87 11.34
C ILE A 53 -11.21 9.39 11.63
N LEU A 54 -10.07 8.97 12.19
CA LEU A 54 -9.82 7.59 12.57
C LEU A 54 -10.92 7.05 13.50
N LYS A 55 -11.23 7.78 14.58
CA LYS A 55 -12.25 7.36 15.56
C LYS A 55 -13.63 7.21 14.94
N ASN A 56 -14.04 8.15 14.10
CA ASN A 56 -15.34 8.09 13.42
C ASN A 56 -15.36 6.94 12.41
N PHE A 57 -14.30 6.79 11.64
CA PHE A 57 -14.15 5.70 10.67
C PHE A 57 -14.24 4.31 11.33
N GLU A 58 -13.55 4.10 12.46
CA GLU A 58 -13.58 2.84 13.20
C GLU A 58 -15.00 2.43 13.61
N VAL A 59 -15.79 3.40 14.07
CA VAL A 59 -17.20 3.17 14.45
C VAL A 59 -18.06 2.86 13.23
N ASP A 60 -17.94 3.65 12.18
CA ASP A 60 -18.81 3.56 11.02
C ASP A 60 -18.51 2.31 10.17
N ILE A 61 -17.25 1.94 10.02
CA ILE A 61 -16.87 0.77 9.24
C ILE A 61 -17.34 -0.53 9.92
N GLN A 62 -17.28 -0.59 11.26
CA GLN A 62 -17.79 -1.72 12.04
C GLN A 62 -19.31 -1.84 11.99
N LYS A 63 -20.04 -0.73 11.90
CA LYS A 63 -21.50 -0.74 11.70
C LYS A 63 -21.89 -1.15 10.28
N LYS A 64 -21.07 -0.77 9.30
CA LYS A 64 -21.39 -0.95 7.87
C LYS A 64 -21.10 -2.34 7.35
N PHE A 65 -20.03 -2.98 7.84
CA PHE A 65 -19.56 -4.27 7.32
C PHE A 65 -19.44 -5.29 8.44
N ASN A 66 -19.66 -6.57 8.09
CA ASN A 66 -19.49 -7.69 9.01
C ASN A 66 -18.00 -8.10 9.14
N ASP A 67 -17.69 -8.79 10.23
CA ASP A 67 -16.37 -9.41 10.49
C ASP A 67 -15.20 -8.40 10.38
N VAL A 68 -15.45 -7.15 10.78
CA VAL A 68 -14.43 -6.09 10.74
C VAL A 68 -13.48 -6.24 11.91
N THR A 69 -12.19 -6.36 11.60
CA THR A 69 -11.11 -6.22 12.58
C THR A 69 -10.18 -5.08 12.17
N LEU A 70 -9.72 -4.33 13.15
CA LEU A 70 -8.89 -3.13 12.96
C LEU A 70 -7.62 -3.28 13.77
N LYS A 71 -6.47 -2.99 13.13
CA LYS A 71 -5.17 -2.97 13.78
C LYS A 71 -4.44 -1.69 13.40
N SER A 72 -4.31 -0.79 14.37
CA SER A 72 -3.54 0.44 14.19
C SER A 72 -2.04 0.17 14.25
N VAL A 73 -1.30 0.71 13.30
CA VAL A 73 0.16 0.68 13.25
C VAL A 73 0.63 2.10 12.91
N SER A 74 0.87 2.90 13.93
CA SER A 74 1.18 4.33 13.82
C SER A 74 0.04 5.11 13.15
N ASP A 75 0.29 5.75 12.00
CA ASP A 75 -0.68 6.45 11.16
C ASP A 75 -1.30 5.55 10.07
N HIS A 76 -1.03 4.26 10.11
CA HIS A 76 -1.68 3.27 9.26
C HIS A 76 -2.67 2.42 10.07
N LEU A 77 -3.74 2.04 9.39
CA LEU A 77 -4.75 1.13 9.90
C LEU A 77 -4.87 -0.06 8.96
N ILE A 78 -4.68 -1.26 9.49
CA ILE A 78 -4.98 -2.50 8.76
C ILE A 78 -6.41 -2.91 9.09
N LEU A 79 -7.29 -2.71 8.13
CA LEU A 79 -8.67 -3.17 8.17
C LEU A 79 -8.74 -4.58 7.58
N GLN A 80 -9.45 -5.50 8.24
CA GLN A 80 -9.76 -6.81 7.68
C GLN A 80 -11.26 -7.05 7.72
N THR A 81 -11.82 -7.65 6.65
CA THR A 81 -13.22 -8.03 6.54
C THR A 81 -13.42 -9.08 5.45
N SER A 82 -14.47 -9.88 5.57
CA SER A 82 -14.91 -10.81 4.51
C SER A 82 -15.73 -10.15 3.40
N SER A 83 -16.07 -8.88 3.57
CA SER A 83 -16.92 -8.13 2.65
C SER A 83 -16.27 -7.92 1.29
N ASN A 84 -17.10 -7.79 0.24
CA ASN A 84 -16.63 -7.59 -1.14
C ASN A 84 -15.77 -6.32 -1.27
N PRO A 85 -14.56 -6.42 -1.85
CA PRO A 85 -13.63 -5.29 -1.93
C PRO A 85 -14.19 -4.06 -2.66
N LYS A 86 -14.98 -4.24 -3.71
CA LYS A 86 -15.59 -3.12 -4.42
C LYS A 86 -16.48 -2.29 -3.48
N ASN A 87 -17.27 -2.95 -2.63
CA ASN A 87 -18.16 -2.26 -1.70
C ASN A 87 -17.39 -1.53 -0.61
N VAL A 88 -16.34 -2.15 -0.05
CA VAL A 88 -15.50 -1.53 0.99
C VAL A 88 -14.75 -0.33 0.45
N ILE A 89 -14.08 -0.46 -0.71
CA ILE A 89 -13.32 0.62 -1.35
C ILE A 89 -14.26 1.78 -1.72
N SER A 90 -15.42 1.49 -2.34
CA SER A 90 -16.39 2.52 -2.69
C SER A 90 -16.94 3.24 -1.46
N TYR A 91 -17.22 2.51 -0.38
CA TYR A 91 -17.67 3.12 0.87
C TYR A 91 -16.63 4.07 1.45
N ILE A 92 -15.36 3.65 1.53
CA ILE A 92 -14.26 4.48 2.03
C ILE A 92 -14.13 5.75 1.17
N ARG A 93 -14.04 5.61 -0.14
CA ARG A 93 -13.85 6.75 -1.06
C ARG A 93 -15.00 7.74 -1.05
N ASN A 94 -16.24 7.27 -0.90
CA ASN A 94 -17.41 8.14 -0.93
C ASN A 94 -17.67 8.88 0.39
N ASN A 95 -17.20 8.33 1.52
CA ASN A 95 -17.51 8.89 2.84
C ASN A 95 -16.26 9.46 3.55
N TYR A 96 -15.07 9.07 3.13
CA TYR A 96 -13.80 9.38 3.80
C TYR A 96 -12.71 9.73 2.78
N ASN A 97 -12.86 10.86 2.08
CA ASN A 97 -11.90 11.32 1.06
C ASN A 97 -10.49 11.62 1.62
N ASN A 98 -10.36 11.79 2.94
CA ASN A 98 -9.09 12.02 3.63
C ASN A 98 -8.40 10.73 4.07
N ILE A 99 -8.96 9.55 3.74
CA ILE A 99 -8.34 8.25 3.99
C ILE A 99 -7.70 7.76 2.69
N LEU A 100 -6.37 7.62 2.70
CA LEU A 100 -5.65 7.03 1.58
C LEU A 100 -5.69 5.50 1.67
N ILE A 101 -6.21 4.84 0.64
CA ILE A 101 -6.13 3.39 0.50
C ILE A 101 -4.79 3.05 -0.13
N VAL A 102 -3.82 2.63 0.69
CA VAL A 102 -2.45 2.33 0.24
C VAL A 102 -2.36 1.04 -0.56
N GLY A 103 -3.26 0.09 -0.28
CA GLY A 103 -3.38 -1.15 -1.01
C GLY A 103 -4.34 -2.13 -0.34
N TYR A 104 -4.71 -3.18 -1.06
CA TYR A 104 -5.60 -4.21 -0.54
C TYR A 104 -5.33 -5.59 -1.14
N GLY A 105 -5.74 -6.62 -0.46
CA GLY A 105 -5.66 -8.01 -0.90
C GLY A 105 -5.88 -8.97 0.25
N LYS A 106 -5.60 -10.25 0.04
CA LYS A 106 -5.72 -11.29 1.08
C LYS A 106 -4.41 -11.51 1.83
N SER A 107 -3.30 -11.17 1.20
CA SER A 107 -1.97 -11.44 1.74
C SER A 107 -1.09 -10.20 1.90
N ILE A 108 -1.35 -9.14 1.16
CA ILE A 108 -0.51 -7.93 1.15
C ILE A 108 -0.85 -6.99 2.32
N GLU A 109 0.19 -6.44 2.91
CA GLU A 109 0.16 -5.27 3.80
C GLU A 109 1.19 -4.27 3.31
N ILE A 110 0.78 -3.00 3.12
CA ILE A 110 1.64 -1.94 2.59
C ILE A 110 1.74 -0.82 3.61
N PHE A 111 2.96 -0.37 3.85
CA PHE A 111 3.28 0.76 4.70
C PHE A 111 4.19 1.70 3.93
N LYS A 112 3.88 3.00 3.92
CA LYS A 112 4.71 4.01 3.29
C LYS A 112 4.60 5.35 4.02
N GLN A 113 5.70 6.10 4.02
CA GLN A 113 5.75 7.36 4.75
C GLN A 113 6.83 8.28 4.18
N VAL A 114 6.62 9.57 4.40
CA VAL A 114 7.61 10.61 4.19
C VAL A 114 8.67 10.56 5.30
N GLY A 115 9.92 10.73 4.93
CA GLY A 115 11.05 10.80 5.84
C GLY A 115 12.10 9.70 5.65
N ASN A 116 13.08 9.69 6.53
CA ASN A 116 14.22 8.80 6.42
C ASN A 116 13.82 7.31 6.58
N PRO A 117 14.28 6.41 5.70
CA PRO A 117 13.95 4.99 5.74
C PRO A 117 14.21 4.30 7.08
N LYS A 118 15.31 4.65 7.79
CA LYS A 118 15.61 4.10 9.13
C LYS A 118 14.51 4.41 10.15
N THR A 119 13.95 5.61 10.09
CA THR A 119 12.86 6.03 10.97
C THR A 119 11.57 5.30 10.60
N ILE A 120 11.29 5.14 9.30
CA ILE A 120 10.10 4.48 8.78
C ILE A 120 10.09 2.99 9.14
N VAL A 121 11.20 2.30 8.97
CA VAL A 121 11.40 0.90 9.39
C VAL A 121 11.06 0.69 10.87
N LYS A 122 11.53 1.58 11.74
CA LYS A 122 11.25 1.54 13.19
C LYS A 122 9.79 1.88 13.49
N LYS A 123 9.24 2.92 12.83
CA LYS A 123 7.87 3.40 13.00
C LYS A 123 6.84 2.30 12.78
N PHE A 124 7.03 1.49 11.75
CA PHE A 124 6.12 0.39 11.40
C PHE A 124 6.54 -0.97 11.95
N ASN A 125 7.57 -1.03 12.80
CA ASN A 125 8.09 -2.28 13.36
C ASN A 125 8.38 -3.34 12.30
N LEU A 126 8.96 -2.94 11.15
CA LEU A 126 9.20 -3.83 10.02
C LEU A 126 9.96 -5.09 10.41
N GLU A 127 10.96 -4.99 11.29
CA GLU A 127 11.77 -6.13 11.74
C GLU A 127 10.96 -7.29 12.32
N LYS A 128 9.77 -7.01 12.88
CA LYS A 128 8.87 -8.00 13.47
C LYS A 128 7.90 -8.63 12.47
N LEU A 129 7.84 -8.11 11.26
CA LEU A 129 6.93 -8.63 10.25
C LEU A 129 7.47 -9.93 9.65
N SER A 130 6.57 -10.87 9.44
CA SER A 130 6.84 -12.15 8.78
C SER A 130 6.10 -12.26 7.45
N GLY A 131 6.59 -13.07 6.55
CA GLY A 131 5.95 -13.29 5.25
C GLY A 131 6.80 -14.10 4.30
N SER A 132 6.23 -14.47 3.17
CA SER A 132 6.90 -15.25 2.13
C SER A 132 7.85 -14.39 1.28
N HIS A 133 7.47 -13.15 1.01
CA HIS A 133 8.26 -12.17 0.27
C HIS A 133 7.83 -10.75 0.62
N GLY A 134 8.64 -9.78 0.23
CA GLY A 134 8.37 -8.36 0.41
C GLY A 134 9.08 -7.54 -0.67
N ILE A 135 8.59 -6.34 -0.89
CA ILE A 135 9.17 -5.32 -1.76
C ILE A 135 9.37 -4.07 -0.91
N GLY A 136 10.48 -3.37 -1.10
CA GLY A 136 10.75 -2.10 -0.45
C GLY A 136 11.34 -1.10 -1.44
N HIS A 137 11.11 0.18 -1.18
CA HIS A 137 11.64 1.29 -1.97
C HIS A 137 12.00 2.48 -1.08
N THR A 138 13.09 3.12 -1.42
CA THR A 138 13.50 4.42 -0.86
C THR A 138 13.55 5.44 -1.98
N ARG A 139 12.99 6.61 -1.75
CA ARG A 139 12.86 7.66 -2.78
C ARG A 139 13.67 8.88 -2.41
N MET A 140 14.39 9.41 -3.38
CA MET A 140 14.90 10.78 -3.42
C MET A 140 14.01 11.55 -4.41
N ALA A 141 13.30 12.55 -3.93
CA ALA A 141 12.45 13.39 -4.76
C ALA A 141 13.32 14.45 -5.46
N THR A 142 13.24 14.50 -6.77
CA THR A 142 13.99 15.50 -7.57
C THR A 142 13.12 16.67 -8.01
N GLU A 143 11.89 16.39 -8.46
CA GLU A 143 11.02 17.41 -9.06
C GLU A 143 9.58 17.37 -8.54
N SER A 144 9.16 16.30 -7.85
CA SER A 144 7.80 16.13 -7.37
C SER A 144 7.69 16.28 -5.86
N ALA A 145 6.51 16.68 -5.38
CA ALA A 145 6.23 16.85 -3.97
C ALA A 145 6.54 15.57 -3.15
N ILE A 146 7.03 15.77 -1.94
CA ILE A 146 7.30 14.69 -0.98
C ILE A 146 6.02 14.48 -0.17
N THR A 147 5.21 13.52 -0.61
CA THR A 147 3.92 13.18 0.00
C THR A 147 3.80 11.68 0.23
N ILE A 148 2.89 11.26 1.09
CA ILE A 148 2.67 9.84 1.37
C ILE A 148 2.07 9.14 0.15
N ASP A 149 1.08 9.73 -0.50
CA ASP A 149 0.48 9.24 -1.75
C ASP A 149 1.53 9.15 -2.88
N GLY A 150 2.45 10.12 -2.97
CA GLY A 150 3.58 10.13 -3.90
C GLY A 150 4.71 9.15 -3.59
N SER A 151 4.64 8.40 -2.48
CA SER A 151 5.65 7.43 -2.07
C SER A 151 5.37 6.03 -2.59
N HIS A 152 6.43 5.24 -2.85
CA HIS A 152 6.33 3.83 -3.23
C HIS A 152 6.12 2.90 -2.01
N PRO A 153 5.57 1.68 -2.22
CA PRO A 153 5.06 1.11 -3.45
C PRO A 153 3.65 1.61 -3.81
N TYR A 154 3.22 1.37 -5.07
CA TYR A 154 1.87 1.63 -5.55
C TYR A 154 1.10 0.32 -5.74
N SER A 155 -0.15 0.32 -5.32
CA SER A 155 -1.07 -0.82 -5.43
C SER A 155 -2.40 -0.35 -5.99
N THR A 156 -2.83 -0.95 -7.09
CA THR A 156 -4.08 -0.62 -7.79
C THR A 156 -4.96 -1.86 -8.03
N GLY A 157 -4.47 -3.03 -7.63
CA GLY A 157 -5.16 -4.31 -7.73
C GLY A 157 -5.03 -5.17 -6.47
N GLU A 158 -5.79 -6.28 -6.42
CA GLU A 158 -5.78 -7.22 -5.31
C GLU A 158 -4.44 -7.97 -5.23
N ASP A 159 -3.77 -7.90 -4.06
CA ASP A 159 -2.46 -8.53 -3.82
C ASP A 159 -1.36 -8.11 -4.81
N GLU A 160 -1.47 -6.93 -5.39
CA GLU A 160 -0.54 -6.40 -6.37
C GLU A 160 0.12 -5.13 -5.86
N CYS A 161 1.43 -5.00 -6.06
CA CYS A 161 2.12 -3.72 -5.87
C CYS A 161 3.32 -3.59 -6.81
N LEU A 162 3.66 -2.34 -7.12
CA LEU A 162 4.76 -1.98 -8.00
C LEU A 162 5.69 -0.97 -7.34
N VAL A 163 6.98 -1.17 -7.52
CA VAL A 163 8.02 -0.16 -7.31
C VAL A 163 8.75 0.07 -8.63
N HIS A 164 9.13 1.31 -8.89
CA HIS A 164 9.80 1.70 -10.12
C HIS A 164 10.82 2.79 -9.81
N ASN A 165 11.97 2.68 -10.43
CA ASN A 165 12.99 3.73 -10.45
C ASN A 165 13.27 4.11 -11.89
N GLY A 166 12.62 5.17 -12.37
CA GLY A 166 12.68 5.64 -13.75
C GLY A 166 11.55 6.62 -14.05
N SER A 167 11.31 6.86 -15.34
CA SER A 167 10.25 7.74 -15.80
C SER A 167 9.48 7.12 -16.96
N LEU A 168 8.15 7.14 -16.85
CA LEU A 168 7.24 6.66 -17.90
C LEU A 168 6.74 7.85 -18.72
N SER A 169 7.34 8.07 -19.89
CA SER A 169 7.14 9.28 -20.72
C SER A 169 5.70 9.50 -21.17
N ASN A 170 4.92 8.43 -21.38
CA ASN A 170 3.54 8.50 -21.85
C ASN A 170 2.48 8.36 -20.76
N HIS A 171 2.85 8.46 -19.48
CA HIS A 171 1.97 8.17 -18.34
C HIS A 171 0.70 9.01 -18.33
N ASN A 172 0.73 10.26 -18.78
CA ASN A 172 -0.46 11.13 -18.82
C ASN A 172 -1.52 10.65 -19.81
N ASN A 173 -1.10 10.14 -20.98
CA ASN A 173 -2.03 9.55 -21.96
C ASN A 173 -2.64 8.27 -21.40
N LEU A 174 -1.78 7.40 -20.86
CA LEU A 174 -2.19 6.15 -20.27
C LEU A 174 -3.14 6.34 -19.08
N ARG A 175 -2.88 7.34 -18.23
CA ARG A 175 -3.77 7.74 -17.13
C ARG A 175 -5.16 8.07 -17.65
N ARG A 176 -5.28 8.92 -18.68
CA ARG A 176 -6.58 9.31 -19.25
C ARG A 176 -7.36 8.11 -19.78
N GLU A 177 -6.68 7.17 -20.41
CA GLU A 177 -7.30 5.94 -20.91
C GLU A 177 -7.79 5.02 -19.78
N LEU A 178 -6.97 4.84 -18.74
CA LEU A 178 -7.33 4.01 -17.59
C LEU A 178 -8.47 4.61 -16.76
N VAL A 179 -8.51 5.93 -16.61
CA VAL A 179 -9.61 6.64 -15.92
C VAL A 179 -10.93 6.43 -16.67
N LYS A 180 -10.93 6.50 -18.02
CA LYS A 180 -12.13 6.17 -18.85
C LYS A 180 -12.58 4.71 -18.63
N GLN A 181 -11.68 3.81 -18.25
CA GLN A 181 -11.98 2.41 -17.91
C GLN A 181 -12.35 2.21 -16.44
N GLY A 182 -12.58 3.30 -15.69
CA GLY A 182 -12.98 3.26 -14.27
C GLY A 182 -11.85 3.05 -13.28
N LYS A 183 -10.60 3.21 -13.69
CA LYS A 183 -9.47 3.21 -12.76
C LYS A 183 -9.36 4.54 -12.03
N PHE A 184 -8.96 4.48 -10.78
CA PHE A 184 -8.76 5.63 -9.91
C PHE A 184 -7.29 5.74 -9.51
N PHE A 185 -6.77 6.96 -9.43
CA PHE A 185 -5.40 7.27 -9.04
C PHE A 185 -5.40 8.32 -7.94
N ASP A 186 -4.61 8.10 -6.90
CA ASP A 186 -4.52 8.97 -5.72
C ASP A 186 -3.34 9.96 -5.80
N SER A 187 -2.41 9.76 -6.75
CA SER A 187 -1.23 10.63 -6.94
C SER A 187 -0.99 10.98 -8.41
N ASP A 188 -0.11 11.93 -8.66
CA ASP A 188 0.35 12.28 -10.00
C ASP A 188 1.55 11.43 -10.47
N ASN A 189 1.99 10.47 -9.66
CA ASN A 189 3.16 9.65 -9.96
C ASN A 189 2.91 8.71 -11.14
N ASP A 190 3.89 8.62 -12.03
CA ASP A 190 3.86 7.77 -13.22
C ASP A 190 3.84 6.27 -12.87
N THR A 191 4.46 5.89 -11.77
CA THR A 191 4.49 4.49 -11.29
C THR A 191 3.11 4.01 -10.86
N GLU A 192 2.26 4.88 -10.32
CA GLU A 192 0.87 4.52 -10.01
C GLU A 192 0.09 4.20 -11.29
N VAL A 193 0.34 4.96 -12.35
CA VAL A 193 -0.25 4.70 -13.67
C VAL A 193 0.23 3.37 -14.24
N ALA A 194 1.53 3.07 -14.11
CA ALA A 194 2.09 1.78 -14.52
C ALA A 194 1.46 0.62 -13.72
N ALA A 195 1.29 0.77 -12.41
CA ALA A 195 0.58 -0.21 -11.57
C ALA A 195 -0.86 -0.40 -12.05
N GLY A 196 -1.57 0.69 -12.35
CA GLY A 196 -2.94 0.65 -12.89
C GLY A 196 -3.05 -0.09 -14.23
N TYR A 197 -2.09 0.12 -15.11
CA TYR A 197 -2.01 -0.60 -16.39
C TYR A 197 -1.80 -2.11 -16.19
N ILE A 198 -0.86 -2.48 -15.33
CA ILE A 198 -0.56 -3.88 -15.00
C ILE A 198 -1.79 -4.55 -14.40
N SER A 199 -2.40 -3.95 -13.36
CA SER A 199 -3.61 -4.50 -12.73
C SER A 199 -4.76 -4.66 -13.71
N ASN A 200 -4.93 -3.70 -14.63
CA ASN A 200 -5.97 -3.78 -15.67
C ASN A 200 -5.72 -4.91 -16.65
N SER A 201 -4.46 -5.09 -17.06
CA SER A 201 -4.05 -6.16 -17.97
C SER A 201 -4.20 -7.54 -17.34
N LEU A 202 -3.80 -7.69 -16.07
CA LEU A 202 -3.96 -8.94 -15.32
C LEU A 202 -5.44 -9.30 -15.10
N ALA A 203 -6.30 -8.32 -14.88
CA ALA A 203 -7.74 -8.56 -14.74
C ALA A 203 -8.37 -9.06 -16.05
N LYS A 204 -7.96 -8.51 -17.20
CA LYS A 204 -8.44 -8.95 -18.52
C LYS A 204 -7.99 -10.37 -18.88
N ASN A 205 -6.83 -10.80 -18.41
CA ASN A 205 -6.30 -12.14 -18.69
C ASN A 205 -6.88 -13.21 -17.75
N LYS A 206 -7.62 -12.81 -16.70
CA LYS A 206 -8.30 -13.71 -15.75
C LYS A 206 -9.78 -13.94 -16.13
N SER A 207 -10.30 -13.18 -17.10
CA SER A 207 -11.67 -13.29 -17.65
C SER A 207 -11.66 -14.08 -18.94
#